data_48be2d61305623619c4e337c78a8a288
#
_entry.id   48be2d61305623619c4e337c78a8a288
#
_cell.length_a   1.000
_cell.length_b   1.000
_cell.length_c   1.000
_cell.angle_alpha   90.00
_cell.angle_beta   90.00
_cell.angle_gamma   90.00
#
_symmetry.space_group_name_H-M   'P 1'
#
loop_
_entity.id
_entity.type
_entity.pdbx_description
1 polymer ?
#
loop_
_entity_poly.entity_id
_entity_poly.type
_entity_poly.pdbx_seq_one_letter_code
_entity_poly.pdbx_strand_id
1 'polypeptide(L)'
;MSSANQQTDSFAVIGAGMSGVLAGIKLKEAGHPFTIFEKADRVGGTWRENTYPGIACDVPSHIYSYSFELNPDWSEFTSPGAEVQEYFEGVSKRYGIDEHIRFNEAVIRCTWMDGEWEIETEKGHIERVRWVIAATGILHHPKYPDIDGLDTFEGPMFHTARWDHDINITGKRIGLILSLIHISEPTRQHW
;
A
#
# COMPACT_ATOMS: atom_id res chain seq x y z
N MET A 1 26.25 21.94 34.29
CA MET A 1 24.97 21.84 33.64
C MET A 1 25.17 21.01 32.39
N SER A 2 24.82 19.74 32.50
CA SER A 2 24.98 18.78 31.39
C SER A 2 23.96 19.12 30.33
N SER A 3 24.40 19.59 29.16
CA SER A 3 23.56 19.65 27.95
C SER A 3 23.25 18.19 27.59
N ALA A 4 22.10 17.71 28.03
CA ALA A 4 21.53 16.49 27.47
C ALA A 4 21.43 16.72 25.95
N ASN A 5 22.23 15.98 25.22
CA ASN A 5 22.13 15.88 23.76
C ASN A 5 20.69 15.39 23.49
N GLN A 6 19.79 16.30 23.13
CA GLN A 6 18.46 15.91 22.66
C GLN A 6 18.70 15.22 21.32
N GLN A 7 18.91 13.92 21.39
CA GLN A 7 18.90 13.07 20.22
C GLN A 7 17.51 13.22 19.62
N THR A 8 17.43 13.88 18.48
CA THR A 8 16.16 14.15 17.80
C THR A 8 15.57 12.80 17.41
N ASP A 9 14.38 12.47 17.90
CA ASP A 9 13.68 11.24 17.53
C ASP A 9 13.50 11.18 16.02
N SER A 10 14.18 10.27 15.36
CA SER A 10 14.08 10.02 13.92
C SER A 10 13.25 8.78 13.65
N PHE A 11 12.52 8.79 12.55
CA PHE A 11 11.57 7.75 12.20
C PHE A 11 11.83 7.18 10.81
N ALA A 12 11.73 5.85 10.69
CA ALA A 12 11.56 5.18 9.41
C ALA A 12 10.12 4.66 9.32
N VAL A 13 9.43 4.98 8.23
CA VAL A 13 8.10 4.46 7.91
C VAL A 13 8.25 3.47 6.76
N ILE A 14 7.76 2.24 6.92
CA ILE A 14 7.90 1.20 5.90
C ILE A 14 6.57 1.04 5.16
N GLY A 15 6.56 1.48 3.90
CA GLY A 15 5.41 1.50 3.01
C GLY A 15 4.74 2.87 2.91
N ALA A 16 4.38 3.26 1.68
CA ALA A 16 3.68 4.51 1.35
C ALA A 16 2.22 4.27 0.89
N GLY A 17 1.54 3.29 1.50
CA GLY A 17 0.09 3.16 1.42
C GLY A 17 -0.60 4.21 2.30
N MET A 18 -1.93 4.13 2.45
CA MET A 18 -2.71 5.07 3.24
C MET A 18 -2.13 5.31 4.65
N SER A 19 -1.69 4.25 5.34
CA SER A 19 -1.14 4.36 6.70
C SER A 19 0.22 5.04 6.71
N GLY A 20 1.07 4.80 5.71
CA GLY A 20 2.39 5.43 5.62
C GLY A 20 2.32 6.91 5.29
N VAL A 21 1.44 7.29 4.36
CA VAL A 21 1.17 8.72 4.05
C VAL A 21 0.63 9.43 5.30
N LEU A 22 -0.33 8.81 6.02
CA LEU A 22 -0.85 9.37 7.27
C LEU A 22 0.27 9.56 8.31
N ALA A 23 1.11 8.53 8.51
CA ALA A 23 2.22 8.61 9.46
C ALA A 23 3.17 9.75 9.09
N GLY A 24 3.53 9.88 7.81
CA GLY A 24 4.35 10.99 7.31
C GLY A 24 3.76 12.36 7.59
N ILE A 25 2.46 12.54 7.33
CA ILE A 25 1.75 13.80 7.63
C ILE A 25 1.86 14.12 9.11
N LYS A 26 1.56 13.17 10.00
CA LYS A 26 1.59 13.40 11.44
C LYS A 26 2.98 13.64 12.00
N LEU A 27 4.00 12.95 11.48
CA LEU A 27 5.39 13.20 11.83
C LEU A 27 5.86 14.60 11.39
N LYS A 28 5.47 15.01 10.18
CA LYS A 28 5.77 16.35 9.65
C LYS A 28 5.11 17.45 10.50
N GLU A 29 3.83 17.29 10.83
CA GLU A 29 3.10 18.19 11.72
C GLU A 29 3.74 18.30 13.12
N ALA A 30 4.26 17.20 13.64
CA ALA A 30 4.95 17.13 14.92
C ALA A 30 6.42 17.62 14.88
N GLY A 31 6.96 17.91 13.69
CA GLY A 31 8.33 18.39 13.51
C GLY A 31 9.40 17.31 13.71
N HIS A 32 9.04 16.03 13.57
CA HIS A 32 10.01 14.94 13.64
C HIS A 32 10.66 14.66 12.28
N PRO A 33 11.96 14.42 12.22
CA PRO A 33 12.64 13.93 11.02
C PRO A 33 12.21 12.49 10.72
N PHE A 34 11.88 12.22 9.46
CA PHE A 34 11.49 10.88 9.02
C PHE A 34 11.83 10.62 7.56
N THR A 35 11.96 9.33 7.25
CA THR A 35 12.05 8.80 5.88
C THR A 35 10.96 7.74 5.70
N ILE A 36 10.25 7.78 4.59
CA ILE A 36 9.32 6.72 4.18
C ILE A 36 10.01 5.88 3.10
N PHE A 37 10.05 4.57 3.27
CA PHE A 37 10.57 3.63 2.27
C PHE A 37 9.41 2.96 1.56
N GLU A 38 9.36 3.08 0.24
CA GLU A 38 8.35 2.45 -0.60
C GLU A 38 9.01 1.62 -1.70
N LYS A 39 8.63 0.34 -1.78
CA LYS A 39 9.17 -0.59 -2.79
C LYS A 39 8.79 -0.24 -4.22
N ALA A 40 7.69 0.48 -4.41
CA ALA A 40 7.19 0.85 -5.72
C ALA A 40 7.54 2.30 -6.08
N ASP A 41 7.13 2.69 -7.29
CA ASP A 41 7.42 3.97 -7.92
C ASP A 41 6.53 5.14 -7.48
N ARG A 42 5.45 4.84 -6.73
CA ARG A 42 4.47 5.82 -6.26
C ARG A 42 3.72 5.36 -5.02
N VAL A 43 3.05 6.27 -4.35
CA VAL A 43 2.19 5.99 -3.20
C VAL A 43 0.95 5.18 -3.58
N GLY A 44 0.21 4.67 -2.60
CA GLY A 44 -1.12 4.08 -2.79
C GLY A 44 -1.30 2.67 -2.23
N GLY A 45 -0.24 1.86 -2.13
CA GLY A 45 -0.31 0.51 -1.55
C GLY A 45 -1.36 -0.36 -2.24
N THR A 46 -2.39 -0.80 -1.52
CA THR A 46 -3.48 -1.65 -2.04
C THR A 46 -4.14 -1.10 -3.30
N TRP A 47 -4.39 0.20 -3.35
CA TRP A 47 -5.10 0.85 -4.46
C TRP A 47 -4.24 1.02 -5.70
N ARG A 48 -2.93 1.10 -5.54
CA ARG A 48 -1.98 1.04 -6.63
C ARG A 48 -1.80 -0.39 -7.15
N GLU A 49 -1.71 -1.38 -6.24
CA GLU A 49 -1.37 -2.75 -6.61
C GLU A 49 -2.53 -3.52 -7.25
N ASN A 50 -3.77 -3.20 -6.89
CA ASN A 50 -4.94 -3.90 -7.37
C ASN A 50 -5.62 -3.10 -8.47
N THR A 51 -5.55 -3.63 -9.70
CA THR A 51 -6.07 -2.96 -10.90
C THR A 51 -7.02 -3.86 -11.70
N TYR A 52 -7.54 -4.93 -11.08
CA TYR A 52 -8.47 -5.83 -11.74
C TYR A 52 -9.80 -5.11 -12.04
N PRO A 53 -10.53 -5.53 -13.10
CA PRO A 53 -11.80 -4.90 -13.47
C PRO A 53 -12.82 -4.93 -12.35
N GLY A 54 -13.47 -3.79 -12.11
CA GLY A 54 -14.51 -3.66 -11.09
C GLY A 54 -14.00 -3.51 -9.67
N ILE A 55 -12.69 -3.34 -9.44
CA ILE A 55 -12.20 -3.01 -8.09
C ILE A 55 -12.80 -1.69 -7.61
N ALA A 56 -13.39 -1.73 -6.44
CA ALA A 56 -13.97 -0.58 -5.76
C ALA A 56 -13.76 -0.70 -4.25
N CYS A 57 -13.99 0.40 -3.54
CA CYS A 57 -14.04 0.35 -2.09
C CYS A 57 -15.31 -0.41 -1.64
N ASP A 58 -15.20 -1.23 -0.61
CA ASP A 58 -16.32 -1.99 -0.03
C ASP A 58 -17.02 -1.25 1.12
N VAL A 59 -16.57 -0.05 1.43
CA VAL A 59 -17.21 0.87 2.39
C VAL A 59 -17.53 2.20 1.71
N PRO A 60 -18.49 2.98 2.25
CA PRO A 60 -18.83 4.30 1.69
C PRO A 60 -17.59 5.19 1.55
N SER A 61 -17.37 5.74 0.37
CA SER A 61 -16.16 6.50 0.02
C SER A 61 -15.93 7.71 0.93
N HIS A 62 -16.99 8.36 1.37
CA HIS A 62 -16.91 9.48 2.31
C HIS A 62 -16.36 9.09 3.70
N ILE A 63 -16.45 7.81 4.07
CA ILE A 63 -15.85 7.28 5.30
C ILE A 63 -14.42 6.81 5.04
N TYR A 64 -14.13 6.39 3.80
CA TYR A 64 -12.81 5.91 3.39
C TYR A 64 -11.89 7.08 3.01
N SER A 65 -11.80 8.06 3.87
CA SER A 65 -11.02 9.29 3.71
C SER A 65 -10.32 9.62 5.02
N TYR A 66 -9.27 10.41 4.95
CA TYR A 66 -8.71 10.99 6.17
C TYR A 66 -9.68 12.01 6.76
N SER A 67 -9.88 11.98 8.08
CA SER A 67 -10.81 12.87 8.77
C SER A 67 -10.47 14.36 8.66
N PHE A 68 -9.22 14.67 8.35
CA PHE A 68 -8.72 16.04 8.18
C PHE A 68 -8.61 16.47 6.70
N GLU A 69 -8.90 15.55 5.77
CA GLU A 69 -8.80 15.81 4.31
C GLU A 69 -9.97 15.09 3.62
N LEU A 70 -11.16 15.61 3.83
CA LEU A 70 -12.36 15.01 3.25
C LEU A 70 -12.47 15.32 1.75
N ASN A 71 -12.94 14.34 0.98
CA ASN A 71 -13.31 14.53 -0.42
C ASN A 71 -14.85 14.51 -0.53
N PRO A 72 -15.51 15.64 -0.85
CA PRO A 72 -16.96 15.67 -1.05
C PRO A 72 -17.39 15.18 -2.44
N ASP A 73 -16.45 15.09 -3.39
CA ASP A 73 -16.73 14.93 -4.82
C ASP A 73 -16.49 13.49 -5.31
N TRP A 74 -16.68 12.50 -4.41
CA TRP A 74 -16.62 11.09 -4.84
C TRP A 74 -17.67 10.79 -5.90
N SER A 75 -17.25 10.13 -6.99
CA SER A 75 -18.14 9.82 -8.12
C SER A 75 -19.27 8.84 -7.77
N GLU A 76 -19.01 7.94 -6.80
CA GLU A 76 -19.93 6.90 -6.40
C GLU A 76 -19.94 6.70 -4.88
N PHE A 77 -20.97 6.06 -4.37
CA PHE A 77 -21.07 5.70 -2.96
C PHE A 77 -19.91 4.79 -2.52
N THR A 78 -19.52 3.86 -3.39
CA THR A 78 -18.34 3.00 -3.28
C THR A 78 -17.46 3.25 -4.50
N SER A 79 -16.55 4.20 -4.41
CA SER A 79 -15.76 4.67 -5.54
C SER A 79 -14.82 3.63 -6.12
N PRO A 80 -14.58 3.67 -7.44
CA PRO A 80 -13.58 2.84 -8.10
C PRO A 80 -12.20 2.98 -7.49
N GLY A 81 -11.43 1.89 -7.52
CA GLY A 81 -10.08 1.86 -6.94
C GLY A 81 -9.13 2.93 -7.50
N ALA A 82 -9.26 3.27 -8.78
CA ALA A 82 -8.47 4.34 -9.40
C ALA A 82 -8.73 5.71 -8.74
N GLU A 83 -9.98 6.03 -8.45
CA GLU A 83 -10.33 7.29 -7.78
C GLU A 83 -9.82 7.35 -6.34
N VAL A 84 -9.85 6.21 -5.63
CA VAL A 84 -9.25 6.10 -4.29
C VAL A 84 -7.73 6.28 -4.36
N GLN A 85 -7.08 5.72 -5.39
CA GLN A 85 -5.66 5.92 -5.63
C GLN A 85 -5.33 7.41 -5.88
N GLU A 86 -6.08 8.07 -6.73
CA GLU A 86 -5.91 9.50 -7.02
C GLU A 86 -6.08 10.38 -5.77
N TYR A 87 -7.04 10.03 -4.92
CA TYR A 87 -7.23 10.70 -3.64
C TYR A 87 -5.97 10.64 -2.76
N PHE A 88 -5.39 9.43 -2.55
CA PHE A 88 -4.19 9.29 -1.71
C PHE A 88 -2.95 9.95 -2.33
N GLU A 89 -2.78 9.87 -3.66
CA GLU A 89 -1.72 10.61 -4.36
C GLU A 89 -1.88 12.12 -4.20
N GLY A 90 -3.11 12.60 -4.34
CA GLY A 90 -3.43 14.01 -4.15
C GLY A 90 -3.13 14.50 -2.73
N VAL A 91 -3.48 13.71 -1.72
CA VAL A 91 -3.17 14.03 -0.32
C VAL A 91 -1.66 14.06 -0.10
N SER A 92 -0.93 13.04 -0.54
CA SER A 92 0.53 12.99 -0.39
C SER A 92 1.21 14.24 -0.95
N LYS A 93 0.82 14.65 -2.16
CA LYS A 93 1.32 15.87 -2.82
C LYS A 93 0.96 17.16 -2.07
N ARG A 94 -0.32 17.31 -1.67
CA ARG A 94 -0.76 18.53 -0.96
C ARG A 94 -0.05 18.74 0.36
N TYR A 95 0.25 17.66 1.07
CA TYR A 95 0.98 17.72 2.35
C TYR A 95 2.51 17.67 2.16
N GLY A 96 3.00 17.58 0.92
CA GLY A 96 4.43 17.52 0.59
C GLY A 96 5.12 16.32 1.22
N ILE A 97 4.46 15.15 1.19
CA ILE A 97 5.01 13.92 1.76
C ILE A 97 5.93 13.23 0.76
N ASP A 98 5.68 13.39 -0.54
CA ASP A 98 6.48 12.77 -1.61
C ASP A 98 7.98 13.07 -1.49
N GLU A 99 8.33 14.25 -0.98
CA GLU A 99 9.73 14.68 -0.76
C GLU A 99 10.44 13.87 0.33
N HIS A 100 9.69 13.19 1.19
CA HIS A 100 10.18 12.34 2.27
C HIS A 100 10.15 10.84 1.92
N ILE A 101 9.74 10.49 0.69
CA ILE A 101 9.60 9.09 0.28
C ILE A 101 10.79 8.68 -0.61
N ARG A 102 11.39 7.57 -0.25
CA ARG A 102 12.35 6.86 -1.09
C ARG A 102 11.60 5.79 -1.87
N PHE A 103 11.24 6.14 -3.08
CA PHE A 103 10.55 5.22 -4.00
C PHE A 103 11.50 4.19 -4.62
N ASN A 104 10.93 3.06 -5.06
CA ASN A 104 11.67 1.93 -5.62
C ASN A 104 12.75 1.42 -4.67
N GLU A 105 12.48 1.45 -3.38
CA GLU A 105 13.45 1.07 -2.35
C GLU A 105 12.77 0.22 -1.27
N ALA A 106 12.83 -1.10 -1.46
CA ALA A 106 12.26 -2.05 -0.52
C ALA A 106 13.16 -2.21 0.71
N VAL A 107 12.58 -2.13 1.90
CA VAL A 107 13.26 -2.52 3.13
C VAL A 107 13.28 -4.04 3.20
N ILE A 108 14.46 -4.62 3.38
CA ILE A 108 14.67 -6.07 3.46
C ILE A 108 14.97 -6.53 4.89
N ARG A 109 15.45 -5.62 5.73
CA ARG A 109 15.75 -5.95 7.12
C ARG A 109 15.64 -4.74 8.03
N CYS A 110 15.15 -4.97 9.25
CA CYS A 110 15.20 -4.02 10.36
C CYS A 110 15.82 -4.74 11.55
N THR A 111 16.93 -4.22 12.05
CA THR A 111 17.66 -4.83 13.17
C THR A 111 17.74 -3.84 14.33
N TRP A 112 17.30 -4.26 15.52
CA TRP A 112 17.50 -3.47 16.72
C TRP A 112 18.91 -3.69 17.27
N MET A 113 19.69 -2.61 17.36
CA MET A 113 21.04 -2.66 17.89
C MET A 113 21.43 -1.32 18.53
N ASP A 114 22.11 -1.38 19.65
CA ASP A 114 22.66 -0.21 20.36
C ASP A 114 21.62 0.89 20.68
N GLY A 115 20.35 0.50 20.87
CA GLY A 115 19.28 1.43 21.20
C GLY A 115 18.62 2.14 20.01
N GLU A 116 18.91 1.72 18.79
CA GLU A 116 18.36 2.23 17.53
C GLU A 116 18.00 1.08 16.59
N TRP A 117 17.17 1.39 15.60
CA TRP A 117 16.88 0.50 14.50
C TRP A 117 17.82 0.78 13.33
N GLU A 118 18.46 -0.25 12.84
CA GLU A 118 19.16 -0.24 11.57
C GLU A 118 18.25 -0.79 10.49
N ILE A 119 17.97 0.04 9.49
CA ILE A 119 17.13 -0.26 8.34
C ILE A 119 18.02 -0.55 7.16
N GLU A 120 17.88 -1.72 6.55
CA GLU A 120 18.60 -2.10 5.34
C GLU A 120 17.62 -2.26 4.17
N THR A 121 17.97 -1.69 3.03
CA THR A 121 17.18 -1.78 1.81
C THR A 121 17.83 -2.69 0.79
N GLU A 122 17.04 -3.15 -0.19
CA GLU A 122 17.53 -4.01 -1.29
C GLU A 122 18.64 -3.36 -2.13
N LYS A 123 18.73 -2.02 -2.11
CA LYS A 123 19.77 -1.26 -2.81
C LYS A 123 21.05 -1.09 -1.97
N GLY A 124 21.10 -1.70 -0.78
CA GLY A 124 22.23 -1.58 0.12
C GLY A 124 22.30 -0.27 0.89
N HIS A 125 21.24 0.54 0.87
CA HIS A 125 21.16 1.70 1.74
C HIS A 125 20.95 1.25 3.18
N ILE A 126 21.67 1.87 4.11
CA ILE A 126 21.57 1.65 5.54
C ILE A 126 21.27 2.97 6.22
N GLU A 127 20.20 2.99 7.03
CA GLU A 127 19.80 4.15 7.82
C GLU A 127 19.56 3.72 9.26
N ARG A 128 19.99 4.54 10.23
CA ARG A 128 19.73 4.33 11.66
C ARG A 128 18.70 5.32 12.15
N VAL A 129 17.68 4.81 12.84
CA VAL A 129 16.57 5.60 13.35
C VAL A 129 16.17 5.13 14.74
N ARG A 130 15.59 6.04 15.50
CA ARG A 130 15.09 5.72 16.84
C ARG A 130 13.82 4.88 16.79
N TRP A 131 12.95 5.11 15.80
CA TRP A 131 11.63 4.52 15.71
C TRP A 131 11.32 3.98 14.32
N VAL A 132 10.63 2.84 14.28
CA VAL A 132 10.12 2.25 13.04
C VAL A 132 8.61 2.17 13.09
N ILE A 133 7.94 2.66 12.05
CA ILE A 133 6.51 2.51 11.84
C ILE A 133 6.31 1.52 10.68
N ALA A 134 5.80 0.34 10.99
CA ALA A 134 5.48 -0.67 9.99
C ALA A 134 4.11 -0.36 9.36
N ALA A 135 4.11 0.28 8.20
CA ALA A 135 2.92 0.59 7.39
C ALA A 135 2.83 -0.33 6.17
N THR A 136 3.24 -1.60 6.34
CA THR A 136 3.49 -2.57 5.26
C THR A 136 2.23 -3.11 4.60
N GLY A 137 1.05 -2.87 5.17
CA GLY A 137 -0.20 -3.46 4.71
C GLY A 137 -0.33 -4.96 5.02
N ILE A 138 -1.50 -5.53 4.74
CA ILE A 138 -1.82 -6.93 5.03
C ILE A 138 -2.21 -7.74 3.78
N LEU A 139 -2.46 -7.11 2.64
CA LEU A 139 -3.01 -7.73 1.43
C LEU A 139 -2.11 -7.55 0.19
N HIS A 140 -0.78 -7.48 0.34
CA HIS A 140 0.11 -7.17 -0.79
C HIS A 140 0.98 -8.34 -1.27
N HIS A 141 0.95 -9.47 -0.57
CA HIS A 141 1.64 -10.70 -1.00
C HIS A 141 0.63 -11.67 -1.61
N PRO A 142 0.64 -11.87 -2.95
CA PRO A 142 -0.18 -12.89 -3.59
C PRO A 142 0.13 -14.27 -3.02
N LYS A 143 -0.91 -15.01 -2.66
CA LYS A 143 -0.79 -16.42 -2.26
C LYS A 143 -1.61 -17.27 -3.21
N TYR A 144 -0.95 -18.15 -3.92
CA TYR A 144 -1.60 -19.14 -4.76
C TYR A 144 -2.12 -20.28 -3.89
N PRO A 145 -3.28 -20.86 -4.22
CA PRO A 145 -3.80 -22.02 -3.51
C PRO A 145 -2.95 -23.25 -3.80
N ASP A 146 -2.88 -24.16 -2.84
CA ASP A 146 -2.27 -25.47 -2.99
C ASP A 146 -3.32 -26.42 -3.58
N ILE A 147 -3.32 -26.54 -4.90
CA ILE A 147 -4.27 -27.36 -5.68
C ILE A 147 -3.48 -28.24 -6.62
N ASP A 148 -3.75 -29.55 -6.58
CA ASP A 148 -3.14 -30.52 -7.47
C ASP A 148 -3.36 -30.15 -8.95
N GLY A 149 -2.28 -30.10 -9.71
CA GLY A 149 -2.30 -29.80 -11.14
C GLY A 149 -2.37 -28.29 -11.49
N LEU A 150 -2.27 -27.40 -10.52
CA LEU A 150 -2.28 -25.96 -10.79
C LEU A 150 -1.11 -25.53 -11.69
N ASP A 151 0.05 -26.15 -11.49
CA ASP A 151 1.28 -25.94 -12.26
C ASP A 151 1.24 -26.54 -13.68
N THR A 152 0.27 -27.40 -13.95
CA THR A 152 0.08 -28.03 -15.27
C THR A 152 -1.03 -27.37 -16.10
N PHE A 153 -1.64 -26.31 -15.60
CA PHE A 153 -2.66 -25.58 -16.34
C PHE A 153 -2.04 -24.83 -17.52
N GLU A 154 -2.47 -25.17 -18.73
CA GLU A 154 -1.88 -24.64 -19.98
C GLU A 154 -2.41 -23.26 -20.38
N GLY A 155 -3.46 -22.76 -19.73
CA GLY A 155 -4.03 -21.43 -19.99
C GLY A 155 -3.33 -20.32 -19.22
N PRO A 156 -3.63 -19.04 -19.55
CA PRO A 156 -3.16 -17.92 -18.75
C PRO A 156 -3.65 -18.02 -17.31
N MET A 157 -2.73 -17.84 -16.36
CA MET A 157 -3.02 -17.88 -14.94
C MET A 157 -2.29 -16.74 -14.23
N PHE A 158 -3.02 -15.94 -13.47
CA PHE A 158 -2.45 -14.84 -12.70
C PHE A 158 -3.30 -14.55 -11.45
N HIS A 159 -2.68 -13.96 -10.46
CA HIS A 159 -3.35 -13.54 -9.25
C HIS A 159 -4.03 -12.17 -9.47
N THR A 160 -5.21 -11.93 -8.88
CA THR A 160 -5.93 -10.66 -9.00
C THR A 160 -5.10 -9.45 -8.61
N ALA A 161 -4.23 -9.55 -7.59
CA ALA A 161 -3.30 -8.50 -7.19
C ALA A 161 -2.12 -8.30 -8.18
N ARG A 162 -2.08 -9.07 -9.26
CA ARG A 162 -1.10 -8.98 -10.36
C ARG A 162 -1.87 -9.19 -11.67
N TRP A 163 -2.89 -8.34 -11.84
CA TRP A 163 -3.76 -8.42 -13.01
C TRP A 163 -2.97 -8.19 -14.28
N ASP A 164 -3.12 -9.13 -15.23
CA ASP A 164 -2.50 -9.04 -16.55
C ASP A 164 -3.46 -8.37 -17.52
N HIS A 165 -3.20 -7.10 -17.82
CA HIS A 165 -4.01 -6.28 -18.70
C HIS A 165 -3.87 -6.64 -20.20
N ASP A 166 -2.84 -7.41 -20.57
CA ASP A 166 -2.61 -7.82 -21.96
C ASP A 166 -3.50 -9.02 -22.33
N ILE A 167 -4.09 -9.69 -21.36
CA ILE A 167 -4.96 -10.83 -21.58
C ILE A 167 -6.41 -10.41 -21.77
N ASN A 168 -6.92 -10.57 -22.99
CA ASN A 168 -8.32 -10.35 -23.27
C ASN A 168 -9.18 -11.51 -22.77
N ILE A 169 -10.00 -11.25 -21.76
CA ILE A 169 -10.91 -12.20 -21.13
C ILE A 169 -12.32 -12.22 -21.73
N THR A 170 -12.62 -11.30 -22.65
CA THR A 170 -13.97 -11.16 -23.24
C THR A 170 -14.39 -12.43 -23.98
N GLY A 171 -15.55 -12.99 -23.63
CA GLY A 171 -16.07 -14.20 -24.22
C GLY A 171 -15.31 -15.50 -23.87
N LYS A 172 -14.39 -15.47 -22.94
CA LYS A 172 -13.63 -16.63 -22.46
C LYS A 172 -14.32 -17.30 -21.27
N ARG A 173 -14.10 -18.61 -21.11
CA ARG A 173 -14.45 -19.29 -19.87
C ARG A 173 -13.34 -19.06 -18.87
N ILE A 174 -13.66 -18.54 -17.72
CA ILE A 174 -12.71 -18.16 -16.68
C ILE A 174 -13.01 -18.96 -15.43
N GLY A 175 -11.99 -19.60 -14.85
CA GLY A 175 -12.02 -20.14 -13.51
C GLY A 175 -11.51 -19.06 -12.53
N LEU A 176 -12.33 -18.70 -11.53
CA LEU A 176 -11.96 -17.75 -10.50
C LEU A 176 -11.91 -18.48 -9.15
N ILE A 177 -10.70 -18.49 -8.54
CA ILE A 177 -10.48 -19.11 -7.22
C ILE A 177 -10.33 -17.99 -6.21
N LEU A 178 -11.28 -17.88 -5.28
CA LEU A 178 -11.37 -16.80 -4.32
C LEU A 178 -11.17 -17.32 -2.89
N SER A 179 -10.78 -16.41 -1.99
CA SER A 179 -10.77 -16.69 -0.55
C SER A 179 -12.19 -16.69 0.04
N LEU A 180 -12.33 -17.18 1.27
CA LEU A 180 -13.61 -17.31 1.98
C LEU A 180 -14.45 -16.03 2.01
N ILE A 181 -13.83 -14.87 2.09
CA ILE A 181 -14.54 -13.58 2.13
C ILE A 181 -15.32 -13.28 0.85
N HIS A 182 -14.92 -13.87 -0.27
CA HIS A 182 -15.59 -13.69 -1.57
C HIS A 182 -16.56 -14.83 -1.91
N ILE A 183 -16.55 -15.92 -1.14
CA ILE A 183 -17.44 -17.07 -1.32
C ILE A 183 -18.81 -16.80 -0.69
N SER A 184 -18.89 -16.00 0.36
CA SER A 184 -20.10 -15.75 1.12
C SER A 184 -21.13 -14.84 0.44
N GLU A 185 -20.72 -14.02 -0.53
CA GLU A 185 -21.63 -13.19 -1.32
C GLU A 185 -21.22 -13.18 -2.80
N PRO A 186 -21.77 -14.11 -3.61
CA PRO A 186 -21.62 -13.98 -5.06
C PRO A 186 -22.41 -12.76 -5.53
N THR A 187 -21.75 -11.63 -5.69
CA THR A 187 -22.34 -10.48 -6.37
C THR A 187 -22.68 -10.90 -7.79
N ARG A 188 -23.98 -11.05 -8.08
CA ARG A 188 -24.45 -11.16 -9.46
C ARG A 188 -24.23 -9.81 -10.13
N GLN A 189 -23.04 -9.62 -10.68
CA GLN A 189 -22.86 -8.56 -11.66
C GLN A 189 -23.46 -9.03 -12.97
N HIS A 190 -24.56 -8.43 -13.35
CA HIS A 190 -25.09 -8.54 -14.70
C HIS A 190 -24.21 -7.67 -15.60
N TRP A 191 -23.46 -8.32 -16.44
CA TRP A 191 -22.71 -7.73 -17.55
C TRP A 191 -23.62 -7.57 -18.76
#